data_41714dd9c99a02905459120b18de40bf
#
_entry.id   41714dd9c99a02905459120b18de40bf
#
_cell.length_a   1.000
_cell.length_b   1.000
_cell.length_c   1.000
_cell.angle_alpha   90.00
_cell.angle_beta   90.00
_cell.angle_gamma   90.00
#
_symmetry.space_group_name_H-M   'P 1'
#
loop_
_entity.id
_entity.type
_entity.pdbx_description
1 polymer ?
#
loop_
_entity_poly.entity_id
_entity_poly.type
_entity_poly.pdbx_seq_one_letter_code
_entity_poly.pdbx_strand_id
1 'polypeptide(L)'
;MRTGLIITLFFFSFCGVAQERLSWSALEQIDFTEVYDEGTASWVQVPQWTPELRENWDGKEMKITGYAIVLDPVDHIYALSAFPFSSCFFCGAAGPESVMELEFERPVELITDQVITVIGTLDLNTSPEHLPITLVGAKLKE
;
A
#
# COMPACT_ATOMS: atom_id res chain seq x y z
N MET A 1 61.14 -6.89 -23.54
CA MET A 1 60.31 -6.86 -22.32
C MET A 1 58.97 -6.24 -22.72
N ARG A 2 57.90 -7.06 -22.85
CA ARG A 2 56.55 -6.61 -23.22
C ARG A 2 55.71 -6.72 -21.96
N THR A 3 55.43 -5.57 -21.36
CA THR A 3 54.57 -5.46 -20.15
C THR A 3 53.10 -5.50 -20.60
N GLY A 4 52.43 -6.62 -20.38
CA GLY A 4 51.01 -6.77 -20.62
C GLY A 4 50.21 -6.09 -19.52
N LEU A 5 49.43 -5.08 -19.89
CA LEU A 5 48.47 -4.41 -19.01
C LEU A 5 47.18 -5.24 -18.95
N ILE A 6 46.94 -5.91 -17.82
CA ILE A 6 45.68 -6.63 -17.57
C ILE A 6 44.65 -5.62 -17.09
N ILE A 7 43.69 -5.26 -17.95
CA ILE A 7 42.53 -4.47 -17.58
C ILE A 7 41.47 -5.42 -16.99
N THR A 8 41.36 -5.40 -15.67
CA THR A 8 40.28 -6.12 -14.96
C THR A 8 38.98 -5.33 -15.10
N LEU A 9 38.08 -5.78 -15.98
CA LEU A 9 36.72 -5.23 -16.09
C LEU A 9 35.91 -5.66 -14.86
N PHE A 10 35.67 -4.72 -13.96
CA PHE A 10 34.72 -4.90 -12.85
C PHE A 10 33.31 -4.80 -13.40
N PHE A 11 32.64 -5.93 -13.60
CA PHE A 11 31.23 -6.00 -13.88
C PHE A 11 30.45 -5.62 -12.60
N PHE A 12 30.02 -4.38 -12.51
CA PHE A 12 29.03 -3.96 -11.51
C PHE A 12 27.69 -4.57 -11.92
N SER A 13 27.35 -5.73 -11.35
CA SER A 13 25.98 -6.28 -11.46
C SER A 13 25.03 -5.34 -10.72
N PHE A 14 24.34 -4.47 -11.47
CA PHE A 14 23.18 -3.77 -10.97
C PHE A 14 22.10 -4.82 -10.69
N CYS A 15 21.97 -5.24 -9.43
CA CYS A 15 20.84 -6.01 -8.96
C CYS A 15 19.64 -5.05 -8.95
N GLY A 16 18.92 -4.99 -10.07
CA GLY A 16 17.65 -4.28 -10.14
C GLY A 16 16.69 -5.00 -9.20
N VAL A 17 16.31 -4.35 -8.09
CA VAL A 17 15.20 -4.81 -7.26
C VAL A 17 13.96 -4.72 -8.13
N ALA A 18 13.46 -5.87 -8.59
CA ALA A 18 12.19 -5.93 -9.30
C ALA A 18 11.10 -5.53 -8.29
N GLN A 19 10.47 -4.38 -8.48
CA GLN A 19 9.34 -3.94 -7.68
C GLN A 19 8.21 -4.96 -7.81
N GLU A 20 7.84 -5.56 -6.70
CA GLU A 20 6.77 -6.54 -6.65
C GLU A 20 5.43 -5.83 -6.85
N ARG A 21 4.56 -6.45 -7.66
CA ARG A 21 3.24 -5.91 -7.96
C ARG A 21 2.20 -6.52 -7.05
N LEU A 22 1.63 -5.71 -6.18
CA LEU A 22 0.50 -6.09 -5.35
C LEU A 22 -0.79 -6.01 -6.18
N SER A 23 -1.63 -7.03 -6.10
CA SER A 23 -2.97 -7.03 -6.69
C SER A 23 -4.03 -6.95 -5.60
N TRP A 24 -5.16 -6.31 -5.90
CA TRP A 24 -6.29 -6.28 -4.98
C TRP A 24 -6.81 -7.68 -4.65
N SER A 25 -6.79 -8.61 -5.61
CA SER A 25 -7.18 -10.01 -5.37
C SER A 25 -6.27 -10.74 -4.39
N ALA A 26 -5.02 -10.31 -4.22
CA ALA A 26 -4.15 -10.88 -3.20
C ALA A 26 -4.57 -10.43 -1.79
N LEU A 27 -5.19 -9.25 -1.65
CA LEU A 27 -5.68 -8.73 -0.38
C LEU A 27 -6.98 -9.40 0.08
N GLU A 28 -7.75 -10.00 -0.83
CA GLU A 28 -8.97 -10.76 -0.50
C GLU A 28 -8.73 -11.98 0.41
N GLN A 29 -7.47 -12.41 0.54
CA GLN A 29 -7.10 -13.50 1.47
C GLN A 29 -6.92 -13.05 2.93
N ILE A 30 -7.08 -11.76 3.22
CA ILE A 30 -7.01 -11.23 4.58
C ILE A 30 -8.31 -11.55 5.29
N ASP A 31 -8.22 -12.32 6.37
CA ASP A 31 -9.36 -12.55 7.26
C ASP A 31 -9.52 -11.38 8.23
N PHE A 32 -10.76 -11.06 8.57
CA PHE A 32 -11.11 -10.02 9.54
C PHE A 32 -11.94 -10.61 10.68
N THR A 33 -11.67 -10.11 11.89
CA THR A 33 -12.46 -10.44 13.09
C THR A 33 -13.13 -9.18 13.62
N GLU A 34 -14.40 -9.28 13.97
CA GLU A 34 -15.09 -8.19 14.64
C GLU A 34 -14.70 -8.13 16.12
N VAL A 35 -14.23 -6.97 16.56
CA VAL A 35 -13.85 -6.67 17.94
C VAL A 35 -14.66 -5.47 18.41
N TYR A 36 -15.21 -5.54 19.63
CA TYR A 36 -15.89 -4.38 20.21
C TYR A 36 -14.85 -3.38 20.75
N ASP A 37 -14.84 -2.18 20.18
CA ASP A 37 -13.99 -1.09 20.63
C ASP A 37 -14.76 -0.24 21.64
N GLU A 38 -14.30 -0.23 22.90
CA GLU A 38 -14.90 0.55 23.99
C GLU A 38 -14.72 2.06 23.79
N GLY A 39 -13.67 2.48 23.10
CA GLY A 39 -13.37 3.90 22.84
C GLY A 39 -14.38 4.58 21.93
N THR A 40 -14.80 3.86 20.88
CA THR A 40 -15.81 4.32 19.91
C THR A 40 -17.21 3.77 20.18
N ALA A 41 -17.35 2.86 21.17
CA ALA A 41 -18.55 2.12 21.48
C ALA A 41 -19.18 1.44 20.24
N SER A 42 -18.32 0.86 19.38
CA SER A 42 -18.74 0.22 18.13
C SER A 42 -17.97 -1.09 17.87
N TRP A 43 -18.54 -1.92 16.97
CA TRP A 43 -17.82 -3.08 16.46
C TRP A 43 -16.92 -2.64 15.30
N VAL A 44 -15.64 -3.01 15.38
CA VAL A 44 -14.62 -2.71 14.39
C VAL A 44 -14.06 -3.99 13.80
N GLN A 45 -13.71 -3.97 12.52
CA GLN A 45 -13.09 -5.10 11.84
C GLN A 45 -11.57 -4.98 11.96
N VAL A 46 -10.96 -5.98 12.59
CA VAL A 46 -9.50 -6.05 12.80
C VAL A 46 -8.92 -7.14 11.90
N PRO A 47 -7.89 -6.83 11.09
CA PRO A 47 -7.28 -7.80 10.21
C PRO A 47 -6.51 -8.87 10.99
N GLN A 48 -6.57 -10.10 10.51
CA GLN A 48 -5.82 -11.24 11.05
C GLN A 48 -4.58 -11.50 10.20
N TRP A 49 -3.46 -10.90 10.61
CA TRP A 49 -2.20 -11.07 9.91
C TRP A 49 -1.55 -12.40 10.25
N THR A 50 -1.56 -13.33 9.30
CA THR A 50 -0.78 -14.57 9.45
C THR A 50 0.73 -14.28 9.37
N PRO A 51 1.59 -15.13 9.96
CA PRO A 51 3.04 -14.98 9.83
C PRO A 51 3.51 -14.92 8.38
N GLU A 52 2.87 -15.68 7.49
CA GLU A 52 3.18 -15.71 6.05
C GLU A 52 2.85 -14.37 5.36
N LEU A 53 1.67 -13.78 5.66
CA LEU A 53 1.30 -12.48 5.10
C LEU A 53 2.24 -11.37 5.58
N ARG A 54 2.62 -11.40 6.87
CA ARG A 54 3.60 -10.44 7.40
C ARG A 54 4.97 -10.59 6.73
N GLU A 55 5.48 -11.81 6.59
CA GLU A 55 6.77 -12.06 5.96
C GLU A 55 6.80 -11.62 4.49
N ASN A 56 5.69 -11.82 3.78
CA ASN A 56 5.60 -11.52 2.37
C ASN A 56 5.34 -10.03 2.07
N TRP A 57 4.66 -9.30 2.96
CA TRP A 57 4.17 -7.95 2.66
C TRP A 57 4.70 -6.87 3.59
N ASP A 58 4.83 -7.12 4.90
CA ASP A 58 5.20 -6.11 5.87
C ASP A 58 6.60 -5.56 5.61
N GLY A 59 6.73 -4.25 5.50
CA GLY A 59 8.00 -3.59 5.17
C GLY A 59 8.50 -3.80 3.73
N LYS A 60 7.69 -4.37 2.83
CA LYS A 60 8.07 -4.57 1.42
C LYS A 60 7.64 -3.39 0.55
N GLU A 61 8.53 -3.01 -0.38
CA GLU A 61 8.18 -2.04 -1.40
C GLU A 61 7.30 -2.69 -2.46
N MET A 62 6.10 -2.17 -2.60
CA MET A 62 5.07 -2.68 -3.50
C MET A 62 4.57 -1.60 -4.46
N LYS A 63 4.10 -2.05 -5.61
CA LYS A 63 3.42 -1.23 -6.60
C LYS A 63 1.98 -1.69 -6.75
N ILE A 64 1.03 -0.76 -6.66
CA ILE A 64 -0.40 -1.04 -6.81
C ILE A 64 -1.09 0.06 -7.62
N THR A 65 -2.16 -0.30 -8.32
CA THR A 65 -3.00 0.63 -9.08
C THR A 65 -4.41 0.59 -8.54
N GLY A 66 -5.03 1.75 -8.38
CA GLY A 66 -6.41 1.86 -7.90
C GLY A 66 -6.98 3.26 -8.11
N TYR A 67 -8.12 3.49 -7.49
CA TYR A 67 -8.82 4.77 -7.50
C TYR A 67 -8.38 5.60 -6.28
N ALA A 68 -7.96 6.83 -6.51
CA ALA A 68 -7.69 7.77 -5.43
C ALA A 68 -9.00 8.17 -4.74
N ILE A 69 -9.02 8.17 -3.43
CA ILE A 69 -10.12 8.69 -2.61
C ILE A 69 -9.54 9.81 -1.76
N VAL A 70 -10.06 11.02 -1.95
CA VAL A 70 -9.66 12.20 -1.17
C VAL A 70 -10.52 12.24 0.09
N LEU A 71 -9.92 11.94 1.24
CA LEU A 71 -10.59 11.94 2.54
C LEU A 71 -10.56 13.34 3.17
N ASP A 72 -9.42 14.01 3.14
CA ASP A 72 -9.26 15.40 3.54
C ASP A 72 -8.30 16.12 2.58
N PRO A 73 -8.79 17.07 1.77
CA PRO A 73 -7.96 17.80 0.84
C PRO A 73 -7.06 18.87 1.51
N VAL A 74 -7.40 19.29 2.73
CA VAL A 74 -6.64 20.31 3.47
C VAL A 74 -5.44 19.69 4.16
N ASP A 75 -5.66 18.55 4.82
CA ASP A 75 -4.64 17.80 5.53
C ASP A 75 -3.95 16.75 4.62
N HIS A 76 -4.31 16.72 3.32
CA HIS A 76 -3.75 15.79 2.33
C HIS A 76 -3.89 14.31 2.73
N ILE A 77 -5.06 13.95 3.29
CA ILE A 77 -5.38 12.57 3.67
C ILE A 77 -6.02 11.85 2.49
N TYR A 78 -5.39 10.79 2.05
CA TYR A 78 -5.79 10.02 0.87
C TYR A 78 -5.87 8.53 1.18
N ALA A 79 -6.79 7.86 0.49
CA ALA A 79 -6.81 6.41 0.40
C ALA A 79 -6.72 5.96 -1.07
N LEU A 80 -6.25 4.75 -1.27
CA LEU A 80 -6.34 4.04 -2.55
C LEU A 80 -7.39 2.95 -2.43
N SER A 81 -8.27 2.86 -3.42
CA SER A 81 -9.35 1.88 -3.44
C SER A 81 -9.31 1.01 -4.69
N ALA A 82 -9.72 -0.25 -4.53
CA ALA A 82 -9.96 -1.16 -5.66
C ALA A 82 -11.12 -0.69 -6.55
N PHE A 83 -12.06 0.07 -5.98
CA PHE A 83 -13.32 0.48 -6.60
C PHE A 83 -13.48 1.99 -6.59
N PRO A 84 -14.26 2.57 -7.53
CA PRO A 84 -14.64 3.96 -7.48
C PRO A 84 -15.37 4.32 -6.18
N PHE A 85 -15.37 5.59 -5.78
CA PHE A 85 -15.93 6.08 -4.53
C PHE A 85 -17.35 5.58 -4.26
N SER A 86 -18.22 5.59 -5.26
CA SER A 86 -19.62 5.12 -5.13
C SER A 86 -19.76 3.65 -4.79
N SER A 87 -18.71 2.84 -4.93
CA SER A 87 -18.71 1.38 -4.73
C SER A 87 -17.61 0.91 -3.79
N CYS A 88 -16.94 1.85 -3.10
CA CYS A 88 -15.79 1.55 -2.24
C CYS A 88 -16.21 1.23 -0.79
N PHE A 89 -15.21 0.92 0.02
CA PHE A 89 -15.37 0.63 1.45
C PHE A 89 -16.10 1.74 2.21
N PHE A 90 -15.78 3.02 1.98
CA PHE A 90 -16.38 4.16 2.69
C PHE A 90 -17.87 4.33 2.41
N CYS A 91 -18.39 3.76 1.31
CA CYS A 91 -19.83 3.71 1.00
C CYS A 91 -20.50 2.42 1.50
N GLY A 92 -19.74 1.51 2.15
CA GLY A 92 -20.24 0.22 2.64
C GLY A 92 -20.53 -0.80 1.54
N ALA A 93 -20.01 -0.59 0.33
CA ALA A 93 -20.23 -1.48 -0.81
C ALA A 93 -19.12 -2.53 -0.99
N ALA A 94 -17.98 -2.36 -0.30
CA ALA A 94 -16.84 -3.27 -0.35
C ALA A 94 -16.24 -3.48 1.04
N GLY A 95 -15.46 -4.53 1.21
CA GLY A 95 -14.80 -4.86 2.47
C GLY A 95 -13.52 -4.04 2.71
N PRO A 96 -12.99 -4.08 3.94
CA PRO A 96 -11.79 -3.32 4.34
C PRO A 96 -10.51 -3.75 3.60
N GLU A 97 -10.49 -4.95 3.01
CA GLU A 97 -9.39 -5.44 2.16
C GLU A 97 -9.27 -4.67 0.82
N SER A 98 -10.31 -3.92 0.45
CA SER A 98 -10.39 -3.19 -0.81
C SER A 98 -9.88 -1.76 -0.75
N VAL A 99 -9.32 -1.34 0.39
CA VAL A 99 -8.85 0.02 0.61
C VAL A 99 -7.55 0.03 1.40
N MET A 100 -6.69 1.01 1.12
CA MET A 100 -5.47 1.26 1.90
C MET A 100 -5.24 2.75 2.07
N GLU A 101 -4.57 3.13 3.14
CA GLU A 101 -4.13 4.49 3.41
C GLU A 101 -2.90 4.83 2.57
N LEU A 102 -2.78 6.09 2.14
CA LEU A 102 -1.63 6.58 1.39
C LEU A 102 -0.90 7.67 2.19
N GLU A 103 0.34 7.40 2.57
CA GLU A 103 1.24 8.40 3.14
C GLU A 103 2.28 8.80 2.10
N PHE A 104 2.07 9.96 1.44
CA PHE A 104 2.99 10.44 0.43
C PHE A 104 4.24 11.08 1.02
N GLU A 105 5.41 10.84 0.41
CA GLU A 105 6.66 11.51 0.79
C GLU A 105 6.61 13.04 0.59
N ARG A 106 5.79 13.52 -0.33
CA ARG A 106 5.61 14.93 -0.67
C ARG A 106 4.14 15.20 -0.90
N PRO A 107 3.66 16.42 -0.60
CA PRO A 107 2.29 16.80 -0.93
C PRO A 107 1.98 16.56 -2.41
N VAL A 108 0.83 15.95 -2.67
CA VAL A 108 0.31 15.69 -4.01
C VAL A 108 -1.11 16.23 -4.10
N GLU A 109 -1.53 16.63 -5.31
CA GLU A 109 -2.90 17.03 -5.58
C GLU A 109 -3.59 15.88 -6.32
N LEU A 110 -4.60 15.28 -5.69
CA LEU A 110 -5.38 14.19 -6.26
C LEU A 110 -6.85 14.58 -6.34
N ILE A 111 -7.55 13.93 -7.27
CA ILE A 111 -8.99 14.04 -7.45
C ILE A 111 -9.59 12.68 -7.16
N THR A 112 -10.70 12.64 -6.41
CA THR A 112 -11.44 11.39 -6.16
C THR A 112 -11.82 10.72 -7.48
N ASP A 113 -11.71 9.40 -7.53
CA ASP A 113 -11.89 8.53 -8.70
C ASP A 113 -10.81 8.65 -9.79
N GLN A 114 -9.75 9.43 -9.56
CA GLN A 114 -8.58 9.40 -10.41
C GLN A 114 -7.89 8.03 -10.29
N VAL A 115 -7.69 7.35 -11.41
CA VAL A 115 -6.91 6.10 -11.42
C VAL A 115 -5.44 6.45 -11.35
N ILE A 116 -4.78 5.97 -10.31
CA ILE A 116 -3.36 6.20 -10.06
C ILE A 116 -2.62 4.89 -9.83
N THR A 117 -1.33 4.90 -10.15
CA THR A 117 -0.39 3.85 -9.74
C THR A 117 0.56 4.43 -8.73
N VAL A 118 0.67 3.78 -7.59
CA VAL A 118 1.56 4.21 -6.50
C VAL A 118 2.58 3.13 -6.18
N ILE A 119 3.72 3.57 -5.69
CA ILE A 119 4.79 2.73 -5.17
C ILE A 119 5.09 3.22 -3.76
N GLY A 120 5.22 2.31 -2.81
CA GLY A 120 5.55 2.62 -1.42
C GLY A 120 5.80 1.36 -0.62
N THR A 121 6.12 1.52 0.63
CA THR A 121 6.36 0.41 1.56
C THR A 121 5.06 0.06 2.29
N LEU A 122 4.68 -1.21 2.27
CA LEU A 122 3.50 -1.68 3.01
C LEU A 122 3.79 -1.67 4.51
N ASP A 123 2.85 -1.12 5.27
CA ASP A 123 2.75 -1.23 6.72
C ASP A 123 1.42 -1.89 7.08
N LEU A 124 1.49 -3.01 7.79
CA LEU A 124 0.33 -3.83 8.13
C LEU A 124 -0.17 -3.47 9.53
N ASN A 125 -1.26 -2.73 9.58
CA ASN A 125 -1.85 -2.22 10.81
C ASN A 125 -2.67 -3.27 11.55
N THR A 126 -2.70 -3.13 12.87
CA THR A 126 -3.57 -3.90 13.78
C THR A 126 -4.45 -2.97 14.62
N SER A 127 -4.19 -1.66 14.58
CA SER A 127 -4.98 -0.66 15.29
C SER A 127 -6.28 -0.36 14.53
N PRO A 128 -7.42 -0.31 15.22
CA PRO A 128 -8.69 0.06 14.61
C PRO A 128 -8.76 1.54 14.17
N GLU A 129 -7.79 2.36 14.57
CA GLU A 129 -7.71 3.78 14.22
C GLU A 129 -7.20 4.01 12.78
N HIS A 130 -6.57 3.00 12.19
CA HIS A 130 -6.02 3.04 10.83
C HIS A 130 -6.70 2.02 9.92
N LEU A 131 -6.64 2.27 8.61
CA LEU A 131 -6.98 1.24 7.64
C LEU A 131 -6.03 0.03 7.80
N PRO A 132 -6.46 -1.17 7.42
CA PRO A 132 -5.67 -2.39 7.58
C PRO A 132 -4.26 -2.31 7.00
N ILE A 133 -4.11 -1.55 5.93
CA ILE A 133 -2.86 -1.37 5.21
C ILE A 133 -2.60 0.11 4.99
N THR A 134 -1.38 0.55 5.29
CA THR A 134 -0.84 1.86 4.88
C THR A 134 0.29 1.66 3.88
N LEU A 135 0.29 2.43 2.81
CA LEU A 135 1.40 2.53 1.87
C LEU A 135 2.24 3.74 2.23
N VAL A 136 3.31 3.49 3.01
CA VAL A 136 4.19 4.53 3.56
C VAL A 136 5.22 4.95 2.52
N GLY A 137 5.56 6.25 2.52
CA GLY A 137 6.51 6.82 1.57
C GLY A 137 6.03 6.72 0.12
N ALA A 138 4.72 6.83 -0.08
CA ALA A 138 4.08 6.66 -1.37
C ALA A 138 4.58 7.68 -2.40
N LYS A 139 4.72 7.22 -3.64
CA LYS A 139 5.10 8.01 -4.83
C LYS A 139 4.18 7.65 -5.97
N LEU A 140 3.71 8.68 -6.69
CA LEU A 140 3.01 8.44 -7.95
C LEU A 140 3.99 7.88 -8.99
N LYS A 141 3.56 6.84 -9.67
CA LYS A 141 4.28 6.35 -10.84
C LYS A 141 3.74 7.06 -12.08
N GLU A 142 4.62 7.75 -12.76
CA GLU A 142 4.38 8.31 -14.10
C GLU A 142 4.21 7.20 -15.17
#